data_010221251a7341e8def4f7b14040b387
#
_entry.id   010221251a7341e8def4f7b14040b387
#
_cell.length_a   1.000
_cell.length_b   1.000
_cell.length_c   1.000
_cell.angle_alpha   90.00
_cell.angle_beta   90.00
_cell.angle_gamma   90.00
#
_symmetry.space_group_name_H-M   'P 1'
#
loop_
_entity.id
_entity.type
_entity.pdbx_description
1 polymer ?
#
loop_
_entity_poly.entity_id
_entity_poly.type
_entity_poly.pdbx_seq_one_letter_code
_entity_poly.pdbx_strand_id
1 'polypeptide(L)'
;MSDNNSLIASLQASIAEDPTLGNNPATLARLIREQAGVISDVEVLDILRQLRNDTSGLGLLEQVLARPGITDVVVNGPHDVFVDQGEGLERVAVSFASDAEVRRLATRLAISCGQRLDDAQPFADGRINRDDGTSLRIHALLAPPSESGTCLSIRVLRQSNASLSELIANDTITEEAAELLRAMIAARTSFLVIGGTGSGKTTLLSALLSEVPATERLLIIEDTAELRPNHPHTVTLVARRANAEGTGEIAMSQLLRQALRMRPDRIIVGEIRGGEVVDLLAALNTGHDGGAGTLHANSLSEVPARMEALAALGGLDRTGLHSQLSAAVDVILTMSRELEGRRLKEIGIVSGNPVTTEVIWSREHGPHAGCEDFLTRMGPTEAIQSNSEPTSEPASGLISDSNLFIPAGFSADGDFPADFFVERSS
;
A
#
# COMPACT_ATOMS: atom_id res chain seq x y z
N MET A 1 -8.63 -5.43 -40.85
CA MET A 1 -7.94 -4.53 -39.87
C MET A 1 -8.25 -3.05 -40.09
N SER A 2 -8.50 -2.59 -41.32
CA SER A 2 -8.84 -1.18 -41.60
C SER A 2 -10.20 -0.74 -41.08
N ASP A 3 -11.21 -1.63 -41.11
CA ASP A 3 -12.59 -1.30 -40.71
C ASP A 3 -12.80 -1.13 -39.21
N ASN A 4 -12.09 -1.92 -38.39
CA ASN A 4 -12.21 -1.82 -36.93
C ASN A 4 -11.63 -0.50 -36.36
N ASN A 5 -10.55 0.01 -36.95
CA ASN A 5 -9.96 1.29 -36.50
C ASN A 5 -10.89 2.48 -36.80
N SER A 6 -11.57 2.45 -37.95
CA SER A 6 -12.54 3.51 -38.30
C SER A 6 -13.79 3.45 -37.41
N LEU A 7 -14.25 2.26 -37.07
CA LEU A 7 -15.33 2.05 -36.12
C LEU A 7 -15.01 2.54 -34.72
N ILE A 8 -13.81 2.20 -34.23
CA ILE A 8 -13.36 2.65 -32.93
C ILE A 8 -13.24 4.18 -32.87
N ALA A 9 -12.69 4.81 -33.92
CA ALA A 9 -12.61 6.27 -33.99
C ALA A 9 -14.00 6.94 -34.00
N SER A 10 -14.98 6.35 -34.70
CA SER A 10 -16.37 6.82 -34.70
C SER A 10 -17.01 6.71 -33.30
N LEU A 11 -16.81 5.59 -32.63
CA LEU A 11 -17.32 5.36 -31.28
C LEU A 11 -16.67 6.28 -30.24
N GLN A 12 -15.37 6.54 -30.37
CA GLN A 12 -14.66 7.52 -29.54
C GLN A 12 -15.20 8.95 -29.73
N ALA A 13 -15.53 9.35 -30.96
CA ALA A 13 -16.18 10.63 -31.23
C ALA A 13 -17.57 10.69 -30.57
N SER A 14 -18.36 9.63 -30.65
CA SER A 14 -19.68 9.58 -29.99
C SER A 14 -19.59 9.62 -28.46
N ILE A 15 -18.58 8.98 -27.87
CA ILE A 15 -18.31 9.05 -26.41
C ILE A 15 -17.83 10.45 -26.00
N ALA A 16 -17.10 11.14 -26.86
CA ALA A 16 -16.66 12.53 -26.61
C ALA A 16 -17.83 13.52 -26.64
N GLU A 17 -18.85 13.27 -27.47
CA GLU A 17 -20.08 14.06 -27.53
C GLU A 17 -21.03 13.77 -26.35
N ASP A 18 -21.12 12.49 -25.95
CA ASP A 18 -21.92 12.05 -24.79
C ASP A 18 -21.09 11.13 -23.87
N PRO A 19 -20.46 11.66 -22.85
CA PRO A 19 -19.65 10.89 -21.90
C PRO A 19 -20.42 9.81 -21.13
N THR A 20 -21.77 9.89 -21.07
CA THR A 20 -22.58 8.88 -20.38
C THR A 20 -22.59 7.55 -21.11
N LEU A 21 -22.34 7.55 -22.43
CA LEU A 21 -22.19 6.33 -23.24
C LEU A 21 -21.00 5.47 -22.77
N GLY A 22 -19.89 6.11 -22.39
CA GLY A 22 -18.68 5.41 -21.91
C GLY A 22 -18.91 4.61 -20.62
N ASN A 23 -19.88 5.00 -19.81
CA ASN A 23 -20.19 4.38 -18.52
C ASN A 23 -21.21 3.23 -18.62
N ASN A 24 -21.80 2.98 -19.82
CA ASN A 24 -22.79 1.93 -19.99
C ASN A 24 -22.36 0.90 -21.06
N PRO A 25 -21.73 -0.21 -20.64
CA PRO A 25 -21.26 -1.26 -21.56
C PRO A 25 -22.34 -1.85 -22.45
N ALA A 26 -23.57 -1.96 -21.97
CA ALA A 26 -24.67 -2.51 -22.72
C ALA A 26 -25.10 -1.57 -23.88
N THR A 27 -25.12 -0.26 -23.64
CA THR A 27 -25.41 0.74 -24.68
C THR A 27 -24.30 0.80 -25.71
N LEU A 28 -23.02 0.74 -25.27
CA LEU A 28 -21.86 0.66 -26.17
C LEU A 28 -21.90 -0.61 -27.03
N ALA A 29 -22.17 -1.78 -26.45
CA ALA A 29 -22.31 -3.04 -27.21
C ALA A 29 -23.40 -2.97 -28.29
N ARG A 30 -24.51 -2.29 -28.00
CA ARG A 30 -25.56 -2.05 -28.98
C ARG A 30 -25.09 -1.13 -30.12
N LEU A 31 -24.44 -0.02 -29.79
CA LEU A 31 -23.90 0.90 -30.80
C LEU A 31 -22.83 0.25 -31.67
N ILE A 32 -21.96 -0.59 -31.09
CA ILE A 32 -21.00 -1.38 -31.87
C ILE A 32 -21.70 -2.27 -32.89
N ARG A 33 -22.74 -3.01 -32.47
CA ARG A 33 -23.52 -3.88 -33.41
C ARG A 33 -24.27 -3.08 -34.47
N GLU A 34 -24.80 -1.92 -34.12
CA GLU A 34 -25.49 -1.02 -35.07
C GLU A 34 -24.53 -0.47 -36.13
N GLN A 35 -23.30 -0.11 -35.77
CA GLN A 35 -22.32 0.48 -36.67
C GLN A 35 -21.50 -0.57 -37.45
N ALA A 36 -21.17 -1.69 -36.82
CA ALA A 36 -20.35 -2.75 -37.43
C ALA A 36 -21.14 -3.72 -38.31
N GLY A 37 -22.49 -3.76 -38.20
CA GLY A 37 -23.33 -4.72 -38.93
C GLY A 37 -23.20 -6.14 -38.36
N VAL A 38 -22.70 -7.08 -39.17
CA VAL A 38 -22.53 -8.48 -38.73
C VAL A 38 -21.18 -8.61 -38.02
N ILE A 39 -21.24 -8.74 -36.70
CA ILE A 39 -20.07 -8.87 -35.83
C ILE A 39 -20.30 -9.94 -34.75
N SER A 40 -19.30 -10.73 -34.42
CA SER A 40 -19.36 -11.73 -33.36
C SER A 40 -19.34 -11.12 -31.96
N ASP A 41 -19.88 -11.84 -30.97
CA ASP A 41 -19.86 -11.38 -29.57
C ASP A 41 -18.43 -11.24 -29.03
N VAL A 42 -17.51 -12.06 -29.54
CA VAL A 42 -16.05 -11.95 -29.16
C VAL A 42 -15.48 -10.64 -29.66
N GLU A 43 -15.75 -10.28 -30.93
CA GLU A 43 -15.27 -9.02 -31.51
C GLU A 43 -15.92 -7.80 -30.81
N VAL A 44 -17.18 -7.87 -30.43
CA VAL A 44 -17.86 -6.83 -29.64
C VAL A 44 -17.15 -6.65 -28.30
N LEU A 45 -16.82 -7.75 -27.62
CA LEU A 45 -16.08 -7.69 -26.35
C LEU A 45 -14.66 -7.12 -26.51
N ASP A 46 -13.98 -7.44 -27.60
CA ASP A 46 -12.65 -6.91 -27.88
C ASP A 46 -12.68 -5.40 -28.19
N ILE A 47 -13.68 -4.94 -28.96
CA ILE A 47 -13.88 -3.51 -29.21
C ILE A 47 -14.24 -2.77 -27.92
N LEU A 48 -15.12 -3.34 -27.08
CA LEU A 48 -15.45 -2.76 -25.77
C LEU A 48 -14.21 -2.65 -24.85
N ARG A 49 -13.36 -3.67 -24.82
CA ARG A 49 -12.11 -3.64 -24.08
C ARG A 49 -11.17 -2.54 -24.60
N GLN A 50 -11.03 -2.45 -25.92
CA GLN A 50 -10.19 -1.44 -26.55
C GLN A 50 -10.70 -0.04 -26.29
N LEU A 51 -12.00 0.22 -26.44
CA LEU A 51 -12.61 1.51 -26.10
C LEU A 51 -12.40 1.86 -24.62
N ARG A 52 -12.60 0.90 -23.71
CA ARG A 52 -12.37 1.11 -22.28
C ARG A 52 -10.91 1.43 -21.97
N ASN A 53 -9.98 0.70 -22.58
CA ASN A 53 -8.55 0.95 -22.42
C ASN A 53 -8.15 2.34 -22.93
N ASP A 54 -8.73 2.77 -24.03
CA ASP A 54 -8.43 4.07 -24.64
C ASP A 54 -9.11 5.25 -23.91
N THR A 55 -10.28 5.03 -23.30
CA THR A 55 -11.04 6.10 -22.62
C THR A 55 -10.74 6.22 -21.15
N SER A 56 -10.59 5.11 -20.43
CA SER A 56 -10.40 5.09 -18.96
C SER A 56 -9.16 4.32 -18.48
N GLY A 57 -8.54 3.50 -19.34
CA GLY A 57 -7.36 2.70 -19.03
C GLY A 57 -6.04 3.35 -19.43
N LEU A 58 -4.96 2.57 -19.43
CA LEU A 58 -3.62 2.99 -19.80
C LEU A 58 -3.32 2.83 -21.31
N GLY A 59 -4.34 2.66 -22.14
CA GLY A 59 -4.19 2.51 -23.59
C GLY A 59 -3.28 1.33 -23.95
N LEU A 60 -2.28 1.58 -24.82
CA LEU A 60 -1.33 0.55 -25.26
C LEU A 60 -0.56 -0.12 -24.10
N LEU A 61 -0.40 0.55 -22.98
CA LEU A 61 0.33 0.03 -21.83
C LEU A 61 -0.45 -1.05 -21.06
N GLU A 62 -1.77 -1.20 -21.27
CA GLU A 62 -2.55 -2.28 -20.64
C GLU A 62 -2.03 -3.67 -21.03
N GLN A 63 -1.64 -3.86 -22.28
CA GLN A 63 -1.08 -5.12 -22.77
C GLN A 63 0.26 -5.45 -22.11
N VAL A 64 1.00 -4.41 -21.77
CA VAL A 64 2.28 -4.53 -21.06
C VAL A 64 2.05 -4.90 -19.61
N LEU A 65 1.15 -4.18 -18.93
CA LEU A 65 0.81 -4.41 -17.53
C LEU A 65 0.14 -5.77 -17.27
N ALA A 66 -0.52 -6.34 -18.28
CA ALA A 66 -1.11 -7.68 -18.20
C ALA A 66 -0.07 -8.81 -18.12
N ARG A 67 1.21 -8.55 -18.42
CA ARG A 67 2.27 -9.55 -18.29
C ARG A 67 2.51 -9.89 -16.82
N PRO A 68 2.72 -11.18 -16.49
CA PRO A 68 3.02 -11.56 -15.11
C PRO A 68 4.35 -10.97 -14.64
N GLY A 69 4.42 -10.58 -13.38
CA GLY A 69 5.68 -10.14 -12.77
C GLY A 69 6.06 -8.67 -12.99
N ILE A 70 5.36 -7.90 -13.84
CA ILE A 70 5.66 -6.48 -14.05
C ILE A 70 5.59 -5.72 -12.72
N THR A 71 6.66 -5.00 -12.40
CA THR A 71 6.78 -4.10 -11.25
C THR A 71 6.77 -2.63 -11.66
N ASP A 72 7.40 -2.33 -12.79
CA ASP A 72 7.52 -0.97 -13.30
C ASP A 72 7.34 -0.94 -14.83
N VAL A 73 6.71 0.12 -15.35
CA VAL A 73 6.65 0.46 -16.76
C VAL A 73 7.14 1.89 -16.92
N VAL A 74 8.12 2.09 -17.79
CA VAL A 74 8.74 3.40 -18.04
C VAL A 74 8.60 3.76 -19.51
N VAL A 75 8.10 4.96 -19.79
CA VAL A 75 7.99 5.55 -21.14
C VAL A 75 8.90 6.77 -21.19
N ASN A 76 9.89 6.76 -22.08
CA ASN A 76 10.83 7.86 -22.31
C ASN A 76 10.59 8.44 -23.71
N GLY A 77 9.43 9.07 -23.90
CA GLY A 77 8.98 9.51 -25.22
C GLY A 77 8.25 8.40 -26.00
N PRO A 78 7.84 8.67 -27.25
CA PRO A 78 6.89 7.79 -27.97
C PRO A 78 7.45 6.41 -28.36
N HIS A 79 8.75 6.27 -28.51
CA HIS A 79 9.34 5.05 -29.06
C HIS A 79 10.12 4.20 -28.04
N ASP A 80 10.31 4.70 -26.82
CA ASP A 80 11.14 4.07 -25.81
C ASP A 80 10.31 3.68 -24.59
N VAL A 81 9.76 2.46 -24.63
CA VAL A 81 8.99 1.86 -23.55
C VAL A 81 9.80 0.70 -22.96
N PHE A 82 9.95 0.71 -21.65
CA PHE A 82 10.68 -0.28 -20.87
C PHE A 82 9.80 -0.86 -19.78
N VAL A 83 10.09 -2.08 -19.38
CA VAL A 83 9.43 -2.77 -18.27
C VAL A 83 10.47 -3.35 -17.32
N ASP A 84 10.14 -3.42 -16.04
CA ASP A 84 10.89 -4.20 -15.05
C ASP A 84 9.99 -5.32 -14.52
N GLN A 85 10.54 -6.55 -14.51
CA GLN A 85 9.92 -7.74 -13.92
C GLN A 85 10.64 -8.18 -12.64
N GLY A 86 11.53 -7.32 -12.14
CA GLY A 86 12.34 -7.60 -10.98
C GLY A 86 13.81 -7.87 -11.27
N GLU A 87 14.20 -7.96 -12.55
CA GLU A 87 15.57 -8.24 -13.00
C GLU A 87 16.24 -7.02 -13.65
N GLY A 88 15.53 -5.90 -13.74
CA GLY A 88 15.97 -4.66 -14.37
C GLY A 88 15.09 -4.26 -15.55
N LEU A 89 15.40 -3.08 -16.12
CA LEU A 89 14.61 -2.51 -17.20
C LEU A 89 14.95 -3.17 -18.56
N GLU A 90 13.93 -3.74 -19.20
CA GLU A 90 14.00 -4.29 -20.55
C GLU A 90 13.14 -3.49 -21.52
N ARG A 91 13.63 -3.23 -22.73
CA ARG A 91 12.86 -2.55 -23.78
C ARG A 91 11.80 -3.47 -24.36
N VAL A 92 10.57 -2.97 -24.50
CA VAL A 92 9.47 -3.72 -25.13
C VAL A 92 9.12 -3.17 -26.51
N ALA A 93 8.59 -4.04 -27.38
CA ALA A 93 8.18 -3.69 -28.74
C ALA A 93 6.80 -3.01 -28.75
N VAL A 94 6.64 -1.96 -27.91
CA VAL A 94 5.46 -1.11 -27.85
C VAL A 94 5.92 0.31 -28.16
N SER A 95 5.21 1.01 -29.03
CA SER A 95 5.50 2.41 -29.34
C SER A 95 4.21 3.18 -29.56
N PHE A 96 4.24 4.45 -29.21
CA PHE A 96 3.18 5.41 -29.50
C PHE A 96 3.42 6.04 -30.87
N ALA A 97 2.36 6.48 -31.53
CA ALA A 97 2.47 7.12 -32.84
C ALA A 97 3.18 8.48 -32.80
N SER A 98 3.10 9.19 -31.67
CA SER A 98 3.71 10.51 -31.48
C SER A 98 3.81 10.87 -29.98
N ASP A 99 4.62 11.89 -29.66
CA ASP A 99 4.68 12.47 -28.32
C ASP A 99 3.31 13.04 -27.88
N ALA A 100 2.54 13.58 -28.80
CA ALA A 100 1.19 14.06 -28.50
C ALA A 100 0.25 12.96 -27.98
N GLU A 101 0.46 11.70 -28.37
CA GLU A 101 -0.29 10.56 -27.84
C GLU A 101 0.14 10.22 -26.43
N VAL A 102 1.44 10.19 -26.14
CA VAL A 102 1.96 9.99 -24.78
C VAL A 102 1.47 11.10 -23.86
N ARG A 103 1.51 12.35 -24.32
CA ARG A 103 1.04 13.51 -23.57
C ARG A 103 -0.45 13.41 -23.24
N ARG A 104 -1.30 13.02 -24.21
CA ARG A 104 -2.73 12.79 -23.96
C ARG A 104 -2.96 11.73 -22.90
N LEU A 105 -2.22 10.60 -22.97
CA LEU A 105 -2.29 9.56 -21.95
C LEU A 105 -1.87 10.10 -20.58
N ALA A 106 -0.72 10.78 -20.49
CA ALA A 106 -0.21 11.39 -19.28
C ALA A 106 -1.20 12.36 -18.63
N THR A 107 -1.78 13.27 -19.43
CA THR A 107 -2.77 14.25 -18.95
C THR A 107 -4.03 13.56 -18.45
N ARG A 108 -4.54 12.54 -19.16
CA ARG A 108 -5.71 11.78 -18.74
C ARG A 108 -5.46 11.06 -17.41
N LEU A 109 -4.30 10.43 -17.25
CA LEU A 109 -3.92 9.76 -16.00
C LEU A 109 -3.78 10.75 -14.85
N ALA A 110 -3.19 11.91 -15.08
CA ALA A 110 -3.11 12.98 -14.08
C ALA A 110 -4.51 13.43 -13.63
N ILE A 111 -5.42 13.68 -14.57
CA ILE A 111 -6.81 14.07 -14.27
C ILE A 111 -7.52 12.97 -13.46
N SER A 112 -7.33 11.69 -13.80
CA SER A 112 -7.90 10.56 -13.04
C SER A 112 -7.41 10.51 -11.60
N CYS A 113 -6.22 11.08 -11.33
CA CYS A 113 -5.65 11.24 -10.00
C CYS A 113 -6.02 12.57 -9.32
N GLY A 114 -6.89 13.39 -9.93
CA GLY A 114 -7.22 14.72 -9.41
C GLY A 114 -6.07 15.73 -9.52
N GLN A 115 -5.11 15.50 -10.43
CA GLN A 115 -3.93 16.33 -10.62
C GLN A 115 -4.02 17.11 -11.93
N ARG A 116 -3.40 18.29 -11.95
CA ARG A 116 -3.20 19.07 -13.16
C ARG A 116 -1.88 18.69 -13.82
N LEU A 117 -1.87 18.59 -15.15
CA LEU A 117 -0.68 18.36 -15.96
C LEU A 117 -0.79 19.13 -17.26
N ASP A 118 -0.05 20.23 -17.36
CA ASP A 118 -0.01 21.13 -18.52
C ASP A 118 1.33 21.89 -18.57
N ASP A 119 1.45 22.85 -19.49
CA ASP A 119 2.71 23.61 -19.67
C ASP A 119 3.07 24.49 -18.45
N ALA A 120 2.10 24.88 -17.64
CA ALA A 120 2.34 25.63 -16.40
C ALA A 120 2.70 24.72 -15.22
N GLN A 121 2.25 23.47 -15.25
CA GLN A 121 2.60 22.42 -14.28
C GLN A 121 2.99 21.14 -15.04
N PRO A 122 4.24 21.06 -15.52
CA PRO A 122 4.66 20.01 -16.45
C PRO A 122 4.93 18.66 -15.80
N PHE A 123 4.65 18.47 -14.53
CA PHE A 123 4.80 17.18 -13.83
C PHE A 123 3.62 16.93 -12.90
N ALA A 124 3.26 15.65 -12.76
CA ALA A 124 2.22 15.20 -11.85
C ALA A 124 2.57 13.84 -11.25
N ASP A 125 2.21 13.66 -9.99
CA ASP A 125 2.23 12.38 -9.30
C ASP A 125 0.79 11.95 -9.00
N GLY A 126 0.50 10.68 -9.16
CA GLY A 126 -0.83 10.19 -8.84
C GLY A 126 -0.88 8.70 -8.54
N ARG A 127 -2.06 8.25 -8.13
CA ARG A 127 -2.35 6.85 -7.87
C ARG A 127 -3.70 6.49 -8.48
N ILE A 128 -3.74 5.35 -9.17
CA ILE A 128 -4.95 4.74 -9.72
C ILE A 128 -5.13 3.38 -9.06
N ASN A 129 -6.28 3.16 -8.43
CA ASN A 129 -6.68 1.85 -7.94
C ASN A 129 -7.41 1.12 -9.07
N ARG A 130 -7.10 -0.16 -9.26
CA ARG A 130 -7.70 -1.03 -10.28
C ARG A 130 -8.69 -2.00 -9.64
N ASP A 131 -9.62 -2.49 -10.44
CA ASP A 131 -10.65 -3.44 -10.01
C ASP A 131 -10.06 -4.81 -9.61
N ASP A 132 -8.86 -5.14 -10.10
CA ASP A 132 -8.13 -6.37 -9.78
C ASP A 132 -7.39 -6.31 -8.43
N GLY A 133 -7.57 -5.25 -7.66
CA GLY A 133 -6.91 -5.02 -6.38
C GLY A 133 -5.49 -4.47 -6.48
N THR A 134 -4.94 -4.31 -7.69
CA THR A 134 -3.66 -3.64 -7.87
C THR A 134 -3.82 -2.12 -7.80
N SER A 135 -2.75 -1.41 -7.48
CA SER A 135 -2.70 0.04 -7.57
C SER A 135 -1.51 0.44 -8.43
N LEU A 136 -1.68 1.50 -9.19
CA LEU A 136 -0.62 2.05 -10.01
C LEU A 136 -0.20 3.40 -9.42
N ARG A 137 1.07 3.54 -9.08
CA ARG A 137 1.67 4.85 -8.80
C ARG A 137 2.21 5.39 -10.09
N ILE A 138 1.80 6.59 -10.47
CA ILE A 138 2.12 7.21 -11.74
C ILE A 138 2.88 8.49 -11.47
N HIS A 139 3.98 8.67 -12.16
CA HIS A 139 4.66 9.95 -12.31
C HIS A 139 4.72 10.31 -13.78
N ALA A 140 4.30 11.52 -14.11
CA ALA A 140 4.31 12.05 -15.47
C ALA A 140 5.15 13.32 -15.54
N LEU A 141 5.91 13.48 -16.61
CA LEU A 141 6.71 14.67 -16.90
C LEU A 141 6.57 15.03 -18.38
N LEU A 142 6.13 16.26 -18.67
CA LEU A 142 5.97 16.76 -20.03
C LEU A 142 7.29 17.34 -20.58
N ALA A 143 7.38 17.45 -21.88
CA ALA A 143 8.35 18.29 -22.57
C ALA A 143 7.85 19.75 -22.62
N PRO A 144 8.73 20.75 -22.61
CA PRO A 144 10.00 20.84 -21.94
C PRO A 144 9.81 20.85 -20.43
N PRO A 145 10.34 20.22 -19.49
CA PRO A 145 11.73 20.00 -19.15
C PRO A 145 12.31 18.64 -19.58
N SER A 146 11.51 17.70 -20.06
CA SER A 146 12.04 16.47 -20.66
C SER A 146 12.44 16.70 -22.12
N GLU A 147 13.72 16.54 -22.44
CA GLU A 147 14.22 16.66 -23.83
C GLU A 147 13.84 15.46 -24.71
N SER A 148 13.56 14.31 -24.09
CA SER A 148 13.19 13.07 -24.81
C SER A 148 11.71 13.00 -25.21
N GLY A 149 10.94 14.03 -24.91
CA GLY A 149 9.48 14.02 -25.02
C GLY A 149 8.79 13.76 -23.69
N THR A 150 7.50 13.48 -23.74
CA THR A 150 6.70 13.17 -22.54
C THR A 150 7.15 11.83 -21.91
N CYS A 151 7.44 11.86 -20.61
CA CYS A 151 7.85 10.70 -19.85
C CYS A 151 6.73 10.24 -18.90
N LEU A 152 6.60 8.92 -18.74
CA LEU A 152 5.74 8.28 -17.74
C LEU A 152 6.55 7.22 -16.98
N SER A 153 6.41 7.23 -15.67
CA SER A 153 6.88 6.15 -14.79
C SER A 153 5.68 5.59 -14.04
N ILE A 154 5.40 4.31 -14.25
CA ILE A 154 4.25 3.62 -13.67
C ILE A 154 4.78 2.47 -12.83
N ARG A 155 4.60 2.53 -11.52
CA ARG A 155 4.91 1.43 -10.61
C ARG A 155 3.65 0.67 -10.26
N VAL A 156 3.69 -0.65 -10.44
CA VAL A 156 2.61 -1.56 -10.08
C VAL A 156 2.76 -1.94 -8.61
N LEU A 157 1.86 -1.41 -7.80
CA LEU A 157 1.77 -1.73 -6.39
C LEU A 157 0.81 -2.92 -6.23
N ARG A 158 1.37 -4.11 -6.04
CA ARG A 158 0.58 -5.28 -5.69
C ARG A 158 0.44 -5.32 -4.19
N GLN A 159 -0.78 -5.62 -3.72
CA GLN A 159 -1.00 -5.86 -2.30
C GLN A 159 -0.21 -7.09 -1.88
N SER A 160 0.67 -6.92 -0.91
CA SER A 160 1.41 -8.04 -0.34
C SER A 160 0.58 -8.63 0.79
N ASN A 161 -0.12 -9.71 0.51
CA ASN A 161 -0.87 -10.50 1.49
C ASN A 161 -0.07 -11.75 1.90
N ALA A 162 1.25 -11.75 1.68
CA ALA A 162 2.07 -12.90 2.04
C ALA A 162 1.97 -13.17 3.55
N SER A 163 1.64 -14.39 3.90
CA SER A 163 1.70 -14.89 5.27
C SER A 163 3.14 -15.22 5.67
N LEU A 164 3.39 -15.32 6.97
CA LEU A 164 4.69 -15.75 7.48
C LEU A 164 5.08 -17.14 6.93
N SER A 165 4.10 -18.04 6.81
CA SER A 165 4.29 -19.38 6.23
C SER A 165 4.71 -19.33 4.75
N GLU A 166 4.16 -18.43 3.96
CA GLU A 166 4.59 -18.23 2.57
C GLU A 166 6.00 -17.65 2.48
N LEU A 167 6.38 -16.77 3.41
CA LEU A 167 7.75 -16.24 3.48
C LEU A 167 8.76 -17.33 3.85
N ILE A 168 8.38 -18.29 4.67
CA ILE A 168 9.19 -19.49 4.98
C ILE A 168 9.29 -20.37 3.72
N ALA A 169 8.17 -20.72 3.10
CA ALA A 169 8.13 -21.56 1.91
C ALA A 169 8.95 -21.00 0.73
N ASN A 170 9.01 -19.67 0.59
CA ASN A 170 9.80 -18.96 -0.41
C ASN A 170 11.25 -18.66 0.05
N ASP A 171 11.67 -19.25 1.16
CA ASP A 171 13.00 -19.06 1.74
C ASP A 171 13.36 -17.58 2.00
N THR A 172 12.36 -16.70 2.16
CA THR A 172 12.59 -15.30 2.57
C THR A 172 13.05 -15.22 4.02
N ILE A 173 12.47 -16.05 4.89
CA ILE A 173 12.84 -16.23 6.29
C ILE A 173 13.07 -17.72 6.59
N THR A 174 13.92 -18.03 7.57
CA THR A 174 14.07 -19.41 8.08
C THR A 174 13.00 -19.72 9.12
N GLU A 175 12.69 -21.00 9.38
CA GLU A 175 11.74 -21.38 10.44
C GLU A 175 12.20 -20.87 11.81
N GLU A 176 13.49 -20.98 12.11
CA GLU A 176 14.09 -20.47 13.33
C GLU A 176 13.88 -18.96 13.52
N ALA A 177 14.10 -18.16 12.45
CA ALA A 177 13.82 -16.74 12.48
C ALA A 177 12.32 -16.44 12.65
N ALA A 178 11.44 -17.26 12.04
CA ALA A 178 10.00 -17.10 12.18
C ALA A 178 9.54 -17.31 13.62
N GLU A 179 10.13 -18.27 14.35
CA GLU A 179 9.86 -18.47 15.79
C GLU A 179 10.25 -17.23 16.61
N LEU A 180 11.43 -16.65 16.36
CA LEU A 180 11.85 -15.39 17.00
C LEU A 180 10.89 -14.24 16.68
N LEU A 181 10.46 -14.11 15.43
CA LEU A 181 9.53 -13.07 14.98
C LEU A 181 8.14 -13.24 15.63
N ARG A 182 7.62 -14.46 15.75
CA ARG A 182 6.35 -14.72 16.46
C ARG A 182 6.46 -14.38 17.95
N ALA A 183 7.56 -14.76 18.59
CA ALA A 183 7.80 -14.41 20.00
C ALA A 183 7.84 -12.89 20.21
N MET A 184 8.50 -12.16 19.31
CA MET A 184 8.55 -10.70 19.29
C MET A 184 7.15 -10.07 19.16
N ILE A 185 6.31 -10.57 18.24
CA ILE A 185 4.94 -10.06 18.06
C ILE A 185 4.08 -10.32 19.31
N ALA A 186 4.19 -11.54 19.89
CA ALA A 186 3.44 -11.92 21.09
C ALA A 186 3.85 -11.08 22.32
N ALA A 187 5.15 -10.78 22.45
CA ALA A 187 5.69 -9.94 23.52
C ALA A 187 5.41 -8.44 23.31
N ARG A 188 4.71 -8.03 22.25
CA ARG A 188 4.43 -6.62 21.90
C ARG A 188 5.72 -5.78 21.75
N THR A 189 6.78 -6.38 21.22
CA THR A 189 8.05 -5.70 20.98
C THR A 189 7.89 -4.68 19.87
N SER A 190 8.38 -3.46 20.07
CA SER A 190 8.41 -2.41 19.05
C SER A 190 9.59 -2.59 18.11
N PHE A 191 9.38 -2.51 16.80
CA PHE A 191 10.43 -2.86 15.84
C PHE A 191 10.46 -2.00 14.58
N LEU A 192 11.62 -1.95 13.94
CA LEU A 192 11.81 -1.35 12.63
C LEU A 192 12.22 -2.42 11.61
N VAL A 193 11.69 -2.33 10.40
CA VAL A 193 12.15 -3.14 9.26
C VAL A 193 12.97 -2.25 8.32
N ILE A 194 14.23 -2.59 8.12
CA ILE A 194 15.16 -1.84 7.28
C ILE A 194 15.57 -2.61 6.03
N GLY A 195 16.14 -1.92 5.07
CA GLY A 195 16.66 -2.47 3.81
C GLY A 195 16.50 -1.50 2.65
N GLY A 196 17.13 -1.82 1.53
CA GLY A 196 17.03 -1.05 0.29
C GLY A 196 15.64 -1.07 -0.35
N THR A 197 15.50 -0.35 -1.47
CA THR A 197 14.27 -0.37 -2.27
C THR A 197 14.05 -1.77 -2.85
N GLY A 198 12.83 -2.29 -2.76
CA GLY A 198 12.47 -3.60 -3.29
C GLY A 198 13.01 -4.80 -2.49
N SER A 199 13.61 -4.60 -1.30
CA SER A 199 14.10 -5.69 -0.44
C SER A 199 13.01 -6.50 0.25
N GLY A 200 11.74 -6.06 0.21
CA GLY A 200 10.62 -6.78 0.82
C GLY A 200 10.20 -6.30 2.20
N LYS A 201 10.65 -5.10 2.65
CA LYS A 201 10.28 -4.52 3.96
C LYS A 201 8.77 -4.53 4.22
N THR A 202 8.00 -3.96 3.30
CA THR A 202 6.54 -3.86 3.41
C THR A 202 5.87 -5.24 3.43
N THR A 203 6.44 -6.21 2.70
CA THR A 203 5.96 -7.60 2.66
C THR A 203 6.18 -8.30 4.01
N LEU A 204 7.39 -8.20 4.57
CA LEU A 204 7.69 -8.75 5.90
C LEU A 204 6.83 -8.08 6.98
N LEU A 205 6.74 -6.74 6.95
CA LEU A 205 5.91 -6.01 7.91
C LEU A 205 4.44 -6.45 7.84
N SER A 206 3.87 -6.56 6.62
CA SER A 206 2.49 -7.02 6.44
C SER A 206 2.27 -8.44 6.97
N ALA A 207 3.22 -9.36 6.73
CA ALA A 207 3.16 -10.73 7.25
C ALA A 207 3.19 -10.76 8.79
N LEU A 208 4.07 -9.98 9.41
CA LEU A 208 4.17 -9.88 10.87
C LEU A 208 2.92 -9.26 11.50
N LEU A 209 2.32 -8.25 10.86
CA LEU A 209 1.08 -7.64 11.34
C LEU A 209 -0.11 -8.62 11.24
N SER A 210 -0.06 -9.59 10.34
CA SER A 210 -1.08 -10.66 10.25
C SER A 210 -1.00 -11.67 11.39
N GLU A 211 0.13 -11.77 12.08
CA GLU A 211 0.33 -12.61 13.27
C GLU A 211 -0.14 -11.92 14.57
N VAL A 212 -0.51 -10.63 14.52
CA VAL A 212 -1.02 -9.90 15.68
C VAL A 212 -2.38 -10.46 16.10
N PRO A 213 -2.67 -10.62 17.43
CA PRO A 213 -3.96 -11.10 17.90
C PRO A 213 -5.14 -10.31 17.32
N ALA A 214 -6.17 -11.00 16.84
CA ALA A 214 -7.35 -10.41 16.18
C ALA A 214 -8.12 -9.43 17.08
N THR A 215 -7.90 -9.47 18.37
CA THR A 215 -8.49 -8.54 19.35
C THR A 215 -7.81 -7.19 19.41
N GLU A 216 -6.58 -7.06 18.89
CA GLU A 216 -5.82 -5.83 18.89
C GLU A 216 -6.19 -4.95 17.67
N ARG A 217 -6.21 -3.65 17.89
CA ARG A 217 -6.50 -2.65 16.85
C ARG A 217 -5.21 -2.09 16.26
N LEU A 218 -5.03 -2.30 14.95
CA LEU A 218 -3.90 -1.79 14.18
C LEU A 218 -4.25 -0.46 13.51
N LEU A 219 -3.47 0.58 13.75
CA LEU A 219 -3.55 1.85 13.04
C LEU A 219 -2.30 2.01 12.18
N ILE A 220 -2.49 1.98 10.87
CA ILE A 220 -1.42 2.05 9.87
C ILE A 220 -1.44 3.44 9.26
N ILE A 221 -0.31 4.14 9.30
CA ILE A 221 -0.12 5.47 8.73
C ILE A 221 0.87 5.37 7.57
N GLU A 222 0.47 5.82 6.39
CA GLU A 222 1.25 5.71 5.16
C GLU A 222 1.15 6.98 4.31
N ASP A 223 2.17 7.26 3.51
CA ASP A 223 2.09 8.25 2.43
C ASP A 223 1.35 7.67 1.19
N THR A 224 1.44 6.37 1.03
CA THR A 224 0.76 5.59 -0.02
C THR A 224 0.34 4.26 0.57
N ALA A 225 -0.95 3.93 0.51
CA ALA A 225 -1.47 2.70 1.11
C ALA A 225 -0.94 1.44 0.39
N GLU A 226 0.05 0.79 0.98
CA GLU A 226 0.71 -0.43 0.49
C GLU A 226 0.48 -1.62 1.44
N LEU A 227 0.45 -1.35 2.75
CA LEU A 227 0.25 -2.37 3.79
C LEU A 227 -1.20 -2.86 3.80
N ARG A 228 -1.37 -4.16 3.72
CA ARG A 228 -2.67 -4.85 3.79
C ARG A 228 -2.51 -6.16 4.56
N PRO A 229 -2.23 -6.11 5.87
CA PRO A 229 -2.15 -7.32 6.67
C PRO A 229 -3.51 -8.04 6.67
N ASN A 230 -3.48 -9.36 6.67
CA ASN A 230 -4.67 -10.17 6.85
C ASN A 230 -5.09 -10.14 8.33
N HIS A 231 -5.63 -9.01 8.77
CA HIS A 231 -6.01 -8.77 10.15
C HIS A 231 -7.39 -8.08 10.22
N PRO A 232 -8.34 -8.58 11.03
CA PRO A 232 -9.74 -8.13 11.01
C PRO A 232 -9.92 -6.70 11.54
N HIS A 233 -9.02 -6.19 12.36
CA HIS A 233 -9.16 -4.90 13.03
C HIS A 233 -8.06 -3.91 12.62
N THR A 234 -8.00 -3.59 11.33
CA THR A 234 -7.03 -2.66 10.76
C THR A 234 -7.70 -1.38 10.27
N VAL A 235 -7.12 -0.22 10.59
CA VAL A 235 -7.49 1.07 10.03
C VAL A 235 -6.27 1.70 9.39
N THR A 236 -6.37 2.03 8.10
CA THR A 236 -5.29 2.70 7.35
C THR A 236 -5.61 4.18 7.16
N LEU A 237 -4.69 5.03 7.57
CA LEU A 237 -4.70 6.47 7.39
C LEU A 237 -3.66 6.84 6.35
N VAL A 238 -4.05 7.55 5.30
CA VAL A 238 -3.17 7.89 4.17
C VAL A 238 -2.94 9.39 4.09
N ALA A 239 -1.69 9.80 4.06
CA ALA A 239 -1.30 11.18 3.87
C ALA A 239 -1.79 11.71 2.51
N ARG A 240 -2.04 13.00 2.44
CA ARG A 240 -2.45 13.66 1.22
C ARG A 240 -1.54 14.85 0.95
N ARG A 241 -0.95 14.90 -0.23
CA ARG A 241 -0.21 16.08 -0.68
C ARG A 241 -1.16 17.25 -0.94
N ALA A 242 -0.63 18.46 -0.84
CA ALA A 242 -1.36 19.67 -1.26
C ALA A 242 -1.82 19.53 -2.72
N ASN A 243 -2.98 20.08 -3.02
CA ASN A 243 -3.48 20.18 -4.40
C ASN A 243 -2.67 21.24 -5.20
N ALA A 244 -3.04 21.47 -6.45
CA ALA A 244 -2.39 22.44 -7.32
C ALA A 244 -2.44 23.91 -6.79
N GLU A 245 -3.36 24.19 -5.86
CA GLU A 245 -3.51 25.49 -5.19
C GLU A 245 -2.70 25.59 -3.89
N GLY A 246 -1.93 24.55 -3.54
CA GLY A 246 -1.14 24.48 -2.31
C GLY A 246 -1.98 24.23 -1.04
N THR A 247 -3.23 23.79 -1.19
CA THR A 247 -4.16 23.57 -0.07
C THR A 247 -4.50 22.10 0.11
N GLY A 248 -5.04 21.75 1.29
CA GLY A 248 -5.58 20.42 1.57
C GLY A 248 -4.53 19.36 1.87
N GLU A 249 -3.29 19.74 2.20
CA GLU A 249 -2.26 18.81 2.66
C GLU A 249 -2.68 18.18 4.01
N ILE A 250 -2.43 16.87 4.13
CA ILE A 250 -2.54 16.12 5.38
C ILE A 250 -1.23 15.36 5.55
N ALA A 251 -0.35 15.88 6.41
CA ALA A 251 0.95 15.28 6.67
C ALA A 251 0.85 14.03 7.54
N MET A 252 1.82 13.11 7.43
CA MET A 252 1.89 11.90 8.25
C MET A 252 1.95 12.20 9.74
N SER A 253 2.68 13.26 10.16
CA SER A 253 2.73 13.72 11.55
C SER A 253 1.35 14.12 12.09
N GLN A 254 0.50 14.74 11.28
CA GLN A 254 -0.88 15.06 11.66
C GLN A 254 -1.70 13.79 11.85
N LEU A 255 -1.57 12.81 10.95
CA LEU A 255 -2.27 11.51 11.03
C LEU A 255 -1.85 10.71 12.26
N LEU A 256 -0.55 10.68 12.60
CA LEU A 256 -0.05 10.05 13.83
C LEU A 256 -0.71 10.64 15.08
N ARG A 257 -0.79 11.97 15.17
CA ARG A 257 -1.48 12.65 16.29
C ARG A 257 -2.98 12.35 16.35
N GLN A 258 -3.65 12.12 15.22
CA GLN A 258 -5.04 11.68 15.22
C GLN A 258 -5.16 10.19 15.61
N ALA A 259 -4.25 9.35 15.13
CA ALA A 259 -4.22 7.93 15.46
C ALA A 259 -4.18 7.68 16.98
N LEU A 260 -3.42 8.46 17.74
CA LEU A 260 -3.36 8.40 19.21
C LEU A 260 -4.72 8.61 19.90
N ARG A 261 -5.69 9.26 19.23
CA ARG A 261 -7.05 9.48 19.74
C ARG A 261 -8.06 8.42 19.28
N MET A 262 -7.60 7.47 18.45
CA MET A 262 -8.44 6.43 17.84
C MET A 262 -8.38 5.10 18.58
N ARG A 263 -7.83 5.07 19.80
CA ARG A 263 -7.63 3.87 20.63
C ARG A 263 -6.85 2.78 19.88
N PRO A 264 -5.64 3.06 19.43
CA PRO A 264 -4.79 2.04 18.84
C PRO A 264 -4.25 1.09 19.93
N ASP A 265 -4.14 -0.20 19.61
CA ASP A 265 -3.29 -1.12 20.35
C ASP A 265 -1.88 -1.13 19.78
N ARG A 266 -1.74 -0.98 18.45
CA ARG A 266 -0.44 -0.79 17.79
C ARG A 266 -0.52 0.31 16.75
N ILE A 267 0.54 1.12 16.67
CA ILE A 267 0.72 2.17 15.67
C ILE A 267 1.83 1.75 14.71
N ILE A 268 1.52 1.78 13.42
CA ILE A 268 2.42 1.35 12.35
C ILE A 268 2.65 2.51 11.39
N VAL A 269 3.91 2.82 11.08
CA VAL A 269 4.28 3.77 10.03
C VAL A 269 4.83 2.99 8.84
N GLY A 270 4.10 3.00 7.72
CA GLY A 270 4.47 2.22 6.54
C GLY A 270 5.88 2.51 6.05
N GLU A 271 6.27 3.77 6.01
CA GLU A 271 7.64 4.18 5.73
C GLU A 271 7.98 5.52 6.43
N ILE A 272 9.10 5.54 7.10
CA ILE A 272 9.63 6.72 7.80
C ILE A 272 10.59 7.45 6.85
N ARG A 273 10.22 8.67 6.42
CA ARG A 273 10.96 9.47 5.44
C ARG A 273 11.31 10.88 5.91
N GLY A 274 10.70 11.35 6.99
CA GLY A 274 10.80 12.72 7.45
C GLY A 274 10.64 12.88 8.96
N GLY A 275 10.23 14.08 9.36
CA GLY A 275 10.07 14.47 10.76
C GLY A 275 9.00 13.71 11.54
N GLU A 276 8.12 12.95 10.88
CA GLU A 276 7.12 12.10 11.51
C GLU A 276 7.72 11.05 12.45
N VAL A 277 9.01 10.75 12.29
CA VAL A 277 9.75 9.88 13.21
C VAL A 277 9.65 10.34 14.66
N VAL A 278 9.63 11.65 14.92
CA VAL A 278 9.52 12.22 16.27
C VAL A 278 8.17 11.89 16.90
N ASP A 279 7.08 12.02 16.12
CA ASP A 279 5.74 11.68 16.57
C ASP A 279 5.57 10.17 16.78
N LEU A 280 6.22 9.34 15.93
CA LEU A 280 6.24 7.89 16.10
C LEU A 280 6.94 7.47 17.38
N LEU A 281 8.17 7.95 17.63
CA LEU A 281 8.91 7.63 18.85
C LEU A 281 8.17 8.07 20.11
N ALA A 282 7.54 9.25 20.07
CA ALA A 282 6.71 9.72 21.16
C ALA A 282 5.48 8.80 21.39
N ALA A 283 4.85 8.29 20.34
CA ALA A 283 3.74 7.36 20.43
C ALA A 283 4.16 6.04 21.08
N LEU A 284 5.28 5.44 20.62
CA LEU A 284 5.82 4.19 21.16
C LEU A 284 6.22 4.33 22.62
N ASN A 285 6.75 5.49 23.05
CA ASN A 285 7.14 5.76 24.43
C ASN A 285 5.97 6.09 25.36
N THR A 286 4.72 6.17 24.86
CA THR A 286 3.54 6.56 25.65
C THR A 286 2.49 5.46 25.78
N GLY A 287 2.92 4.19 25.78
CA GLY A 287 2.06 3.04 26.05
C GLY A 287 1.41 2.41 24.82
N HIS A 288 2.00 2.63 23.62
CA HIS A 288 1.60 1.97 22.38
C HIS A 288 2.66 0.95 21.97
N ASP A 289 2.96 0.01 22.89
CA ASP A 289 3.96 -1.05 22.69
C ASP A 289 3.59 -1.96 21.50
N GLY A 290 4.63 -2.49 20.84
CA GLY A 290 4.45 -3.36 19.68
C GLY A 290 4.16 -2.62 18.38
N GLY A 291 4.39 -1.32 18.37
CA GLY A 291 4.33 -0.56 17.11
C GLY A 291 5.52 -0.85 16.20
N ALA A 292 5.38 -0.46 14.94
CA ALA A 292 6.38 -0.78 13.93
C ALA A 292 6.50 0.29 12.85
N GLY A 293 7.61 0.24 12.10
CA GLY A 293 7.79 1.08 10.93
C GLY A 293 8.80 0.49 9.97
N THR A 294 8.84 1.01 8.74
CA THR A 294 9.95 0.73 7.83
C THR A 294 10.85 1.93 7.65
N LEU A 295 12.14 1.68 7.45
CA LEU A 295 13.15 2.70 7.26
C LEU A 295 14.12 2.29 6.14
N HIS A 296 14.55 3.23 5.33
CA HIS A 296 15.64 3.00 4.38
C HIS A 296 16.99 3.12 5.07
N ALA A 297 17.60 1.98 5.38
CA ALA A 297 18.98 1.82 5.83
C ALA A 297 19.49 0.47 5.31
N ASN A 298 20.79 0.35 5.02
CA ASN A 298 21.34 -0.87 4.42
C ASN A 298 21.93 -1.83 5.49
N SER A 299 22.16 -1.35 6.69
CA SER A 299 22.69 -2.13 7.82
C SER A 299 22.16 -1.62 9.15
N LEU A 300 22.25 -2.45 10.18
CA LEU A 300 21.91 -2.08 11.56
C LEU A 300 22.68 -0.85 12.04
N SER A 301 23.96 -0.79 11.72
CA SER A 301 24.86 0.30 12.15
C SER A 301 24.52 1.66 11.52
N GLU A 302 23.80 1.70 10.39
CA GLU A 302 23.35 2.93 9.75
C GLU A 302 22.10 3.53 10.40
N VAL A 303 21.34 2.73 11.14
CA VAL A 303 20.04 3.15 11.69
C VAL A 303 20.15 4.37 12.60
N PRO A 304 21.05 4.44 13.57
CA PRO A 304 21.14 5.61 14.44
C PRO A 304 21.38 6.91 13.65
N ALA A 305 22.34 6.92 12.73
CA ALA A 305 22.66 8.09 11.92
C ALA A 305 21.49 8.49 11.00
N ARG A 306 20.77 7.51 10.43
CA ARG A 306 19.61 7.76 9.61
C ARG A 306 18.48 8.37 10.43
N MET A 307 18.23 7.85 11.62
CA MET A 307 17.23 8.37 12.55
C MET A 307 17.60 9.79 13.04
N GLU A 308 18.87 10.08 13.28
CA GLU A 308 19.34 11.43 13.60
C GLU A 308 18.97 12.44 12.51
N ALA A 309 19.23 12.09 11.25
CA ALA A 309 18.92 12.95 10.12
C ALA A 309 17.41 13.23 9.99
N LEU A 310 16.57 12.21 10.18
CA LEU A 310 15.11 12.34 10.11
C LEU A 310 14.54 13.10 11.31
N ALA A 311 15.04 12.84 12.51
CA ALA A 311 14.61 13.53 13.72
C ALA A 311 14.92 15.02 13.69
N ALA A 312 16.06 15.40 13.10
CA ALA A 312 16.43 16.81 12.89
C ALA A 312 15.39 17.54 12.01
N LEU A 313 14.80 16.88 11.01
CA LEU A 313 13.68 17.44 10.22
C LEU A 313 12.43 17.69 11.08
N GLY A 314 12.22 16.88 12.11
CA GLY A 314 11.14 17.05 13.10
C GLY A 314 11.49 17.96 14.28
N GLY A 315 12.68 18.58 14.28
CA GLY A 315 13.12 19.50 15.32
C GLY A 315 13.65 18.84 16.60
N LEU A 316 13.88 17.51 16.59
CA LEU A 316 14.47 16.80 17.72
C LEU A 316 16.00 16.76 17.59
N ASP A 317 16.70 17.15 18.64
CA ASP A 317 18.15 17.10 18.66
C ASP A 317 18.69 15.66 18.82
N ARG A 318 19.99 15.50 18.63
CA ARG A 318 20.66 14.21 18.70
C ARG A 318 20.48 13.53 20.06
N THR A 319 20.64 14.27 21.16
CA THR A 319 20.53 13.73 22.51
C THR A 319 19.12 13.25 22.82
N GLY A 320 18.14 14.06 22.46
CA GLY A 320 16.73 13.72 22.57
C GLY A 320 16.35 12.51 21.72
N LEU A 321 16.86 12.42 20.48
CA LEU A 321 16.64 11.26 19.65
C LEU A 321 17.16 9.97 20.29
N HIS A 322 18.42 9.94 20.70
CA HIS A 322 18.99 8.72 21.28
C HIS A 322 18.25 8.28 22.54
N SER A 323 17.84 9.24 23.36
CA SER A 323 17.03 8.96 24.54
C SER A 323 15.67 8.36 24.20
N GLN A 324 14.99 8.92 23.19
CA GLN A 324 13.68 8.40 22.76
C GLN A 324 13.78 7.07 21.99
N LEU A 325 14.77 6.95 21.13
CA LEU A 325 14.95 5.75 20.31
C LEU A 325 15.28 4.52 21.13
N SER A 326 16.17 4.66 22.13
CA SER A 326 16.54 3.55 23.01
C SER A 326 15.40 3.05 23.90
N ALA A 327 14.39 3.89 24.14
CA ALA A 327 13.23 3.52 24.93
C ALA A 327 12.06 3.03 24.06
N ALA A 328 11.99 3.47 22.79
CA ALA A 328 10.84 3.26 21.91
C ALA A 328 10.97 2.03 21.01
N VAL A 329 12.19 1.66 20.63
CA VAL A 329 12.46 0.60 19.65
C VAL A 329 13.39 -0.45 20.26
N ASP A 330 12.92 -1.68 20.25
CA ASP A 330 13.67 -2.81 20.81
C ASP A 330 14.46 -3.56 19.74
N VAL A 331 13.84 -3.75 18.54
CA VAL A 331 14.33 -4.65 17.50
C VAL A 331 14.40 -3.98 16.15
N ILE A 332 15.41 -4.36 15.37
CA ILE A 332 15.55 -3.99 13.96
C ILE A 332 15.70 -5.25 13.13
N LEU A 333 14.89 -5.37 12.06
CA LEU A 333 14.88 -6.46 11.10
C LEU A 333 15.50 -5.98 9.79
N THR A 334 16.59 -6.60 9.34
CA THR A 334 17.31 -6.20 8.12
C THR A 334 16.91 -7.09 6.96
N MET A 335 16.29 -6.50 5.93
CA MET A 335 15.94 -7.16 4.68
C MET A 335 16.96 -6.86 3.60
N SER A 336 17.39 -7.90 2.87
CA SER A 336 18.25 -7.78 1.69
C SER A 336 17.52 -8.27 0.43
N ARG A 337 17.96 -7.77 -0.73
CA ARG A 337 17.61 -8.31 -2.04
C ARG A 337 18.89 -8.93 -2.63
N GLU A 338 18.84 -10.23 -2.86
CA GLU A 338 19.92 -11.05 -3.40
C GLU A 338 19.54 -11.58 -4.79
N LEU A 339 20.46 -12.22 -5.48
CA LEU A 339 20.20 -12.82 -6.79
C LEU A 339 19.12 -13.90 -6.73
N GLU A 340 19.06 -14.62 -5.61
CA GLU A 340 18.12 -15.72 -5.39
C GLU A 340 16.78 -15.28 -4.79
N GLY A 341 16.61 -13.98 -4.50
CA GLY A 341 15.38 -13.45 -3.96
C GLY A 341 15.56 -12.46 -2.80
N ARG A 342 14.48 -12.24 -2.06
CA ARG A 342 14.47 -11.37 -0.88
C ARG A 342 14.72 -12.20 0.35
N ARG A 343 15.56 -11.69 1.28
CA ARG A 343 15.96 -12.44 2.49
C ARG A 343 15.92 -11.56 3.73
N LEU A 344 15.43 -12.11 4.84
CA LEU A 344 15.76 -11.57 6.16
C LEU A 344 17.22 -11.92 6.45
N LYS A 345 18.05 -10.91 6.57
CA LYS A 345 19.49 -11.06 6.73
C LYS A 345 19.90 -11.14 8.20
N GLU A 346 19.41 -10.19 9.00
CA GLU A 346 19.81 -10.02 10.40
C GLU A 346 18.62 -9.56 11.24
N ILE A 347 18.61 -9.98 12.51
CA ILE A 347 17.78 -9.43 13.58
C ILE A 347 18.73 -8.81 14.59
N GLY A 348 18.54 -7.54 14.89
CA GLY A 348 19.36 -6.81 15.86
C GLY A 348 18.52 -6.17 16.95
N ILE A 349 19.12 -5.96 18.11
CA ILE A 349 18.55 -5.22 19.23
C ILE A 349 19.13 -3.81 19.30
N VAL A 350 18.32 -2.91 19.84
CA VAL A 350 18.67 -1.50 20.10
C VAL A 350 18.99 -1.35 21.58
N SER A 351 20.10 -0.72 21.91
CA SER A 351 20.48 -0.51 23.31
C SER A 351 21.37 0.72 23.51
N GLY A 352 21.46 1.18 24.75
CA GLY A 352 22.39 2.23 25.16
C GLY A 352 21.93 3.66 24.81
N ASN A 353 22.69 4.62 25.38
CA ASN A 353 22.56 6.04 25.08
C ASN A 353 23.96 6.68 25.12
N PRO A 354 24.59 6.98 23.99
CA PRO A 354 24.04 6.90 22.61
C PRO A 354 23.62 5.49 22.19
N VAL A 355 22.61 5.43 21.33
CA VAL A 355 22.08 4.16 20.81
C VAL A 355 23.15 3.41 20.02
N THR A 356 23.26 2.12 20.32
CA THR A 356 24.02 1.11 19.57
C THR A 356 23.11 -0.02 19.15
N THR A 357 23.52 -0.76 18.15
CA THR A 357 22.78 -1.92 17.63
C THR A 357 23.68 -3.16 17.72
N GLU A 358 23.10 -4.28 18.12
CA GLU A 358 23.80 -5.56 18.25
C GLU A 358 23.00 -6.64 17.50
N VAL A 359 23.70 -7.48 16.72
CA VAL A 359 23.09 -8.61 16.01
C VAL A 359 22.84 -9.75 17.00
N ILE A 360 21.59 -10.20 17.10
CA ILE A 360 21.21 -11.37 17.93
C ILE A 360 20.92 -12.63 17.10
N TRP A 361 20.62 -12.45 15.83
CA TRP A 361 20.44 -13.54 14.88
C TRP A 361 20.88 -13.08 13.47
N SER A 362 21.52 -13.97 12.73
CA SER A 362 21.80 -13.73 11.31
C SER A 362 21.52 -14.98 10.49
N ARG A 363 21.14 -14.77 9.21
CA ARG A 363 20.85 -15.87 8.29
C ARG A 363 22.05 -16.78 8.07
N GLU A 364 23.24 -16.24 8.11
CA GLU A 364 24.49 -16.96 7.85
C GLU A 364 24.92 -17.84 9.03
N HIS A 365 24.69 -17.38 10.27
CA HIS A 365 25.25 -18.04 11.47
C HIS A 365 24.18 -18.46 12.48
N GLY A 366 22.90 -18.19 12.24
CA GLY A 366 21.83 -18.44 13.21
C GLY A 366 21.90 -17.50 14.43
N PRO A 367 21.53 -17.98 15.63
CA PRO A 367 21.55 -17.19 16.85
C PRO A 367 22.96 -16.77 17.26
N HIS A 368 23.09 -15.49 17.70
CA HIS A 368 24.30 -14.92 18.27
C HIS A 368 24.21 -14.79 19.80
N ALA A 369 25.30 -14.37 20.43
CA ALA A 369 25.31 -13.99 21.84
C ALA A 369 24.20 -12.94 22.09
N GLY A 370 23.46 -13.06 23.19
CA GLY A 370 22.34 -12.17 23.51
C GLY A 370 20.97 -12.63 23.00
N CYS A 371 20.89 -13.62 22.08
CA CYS A 371 19.60 -14.13 21.60
C CYS A 371 18.81 -14.81 22.74
N GLU A 372 19.46 -15.63 23.56
CA GLU A 372 18.83 -16.29 24.72
C GLU A 372 18.36 -15.28 25.77
N ASP A 373 19.17 -14.27 26.06
CA ASP A 373 18.82 -13.18 26.98
C ASP A 373 17.63 -12.38 26.47
N PHE A 374 17.58 -12.15 25.17
CA PHE A 374 16.46 -11.47 24.52
C PHE A 374 15.16 -12.29 24.62
N LEU A 375 15.20 -13.59 24.31
CA LEU A 375 14.04 -14.50 24.45
C LEU A 375 13.58 -14.60 25.92
N THR A 376 14.50 -14.67 26.85
CA THR A 376 14.18 -14.73 28.30
C THR A 376 13.43 -13.45 28.75
N ARG A 377 13.81 -12.29 28.24
CA ARG A 377 13.12 -11.01 28.54
C ARG A 377 11.72 -10.95 27.94
N MET A 378 11.48 -11.59 26.79
CA MET A 378 10.16 -11.66 26.15
C MET A 378 9.16 -12.55 26.90
N GLY A 379 9.62 -13.44 27.76
CA GLY A 379 8.76 -14.37 28.51
C GLY A 379 8.35 -15.61 27.69
N PRO A 380 7.69 -16.59 28.34
CA PRO A 380 7.29 -17.84 27.68
C PRO A 380 6.21 -17.61 26.64
N THR A 381 6.36 -18.22 25.47
CA THR A 381 5.45 -18.14 24.32
C THR A 381 4.21 -19.04 24.48
N GLU A 382 3.59 -19.14 25.65
CA GLU A 382 2.46 -20.05 25.91
C GLU A 382 1.12 -19.64 25.27
N ALA A 383 1.04 -18.54 24.51
CA ALA A 383 -0.23 -18.00 24.03
C ALA A 383 -0.65 -18.37 22.58
N ILE A 384 0.12 -19.19 21.82
CA ILE A 384 -0.13 -19.34 20.37
C ILE A 384 -0.77 -20.68 19.96
N GLN A 385 -1.09 -21.62 20.87
CA GLN A 385 -1.62 -22.95 20.49
C GLN A 385 -3.14 -23.08 20.35
N SER A 386 -3.96 -22.03 20.34
CA SER A 386 -5.42 -22.20 20.38
C SER A 386 -6.23 -21.69 19.18
N ASN A 387 -5.64 -21.39 18.01
CA ASN A 387 -6.43 -20.89 16.86
C ASN A 387 -6.22 -21.64 15.53
N SER A 388 -5.83 -22.91 15.55
CA SER A 388 -5.75 -23.72 14.34
C SER A 388 -6.67 -24.95 14.38
N GLU A 389 -7.99 -24.73 14.45
CA GLU A 389 -8.98 -25.69 13.91
C GLU A 389 -10.31 -24.97 13.67
N PRO A 390 -10.81 -24.89 12.44
CA PRO A 390 -12.21 -24.58 12.20
C PRO A 390 -12.98 -25.91 12.43
N THR A 391 -13.59 -26.08 13.60
CA THR A 391 -14.58 -27.11 13.80
C THR A 391 -15.78 -26.88 12.90
N SER A 392 -15.81 -27.60 11.79
CA SER A 392 -17.00 -27.82 11.00
C SER A 392 -17.87 -28.89 11.69
N GLU A 393 -18.79 -28.46 12.52
CA GLU A 393 -19.97 -29.28 12.84
C GLU A 393 -21.23 -28.57 12.34
N PRO A 394 -22.11 -29.27 11.63
CA PRO A 394 -23.39 -28.71 11.21
C PRO A 394 -24.35 -28.71 12.39
N ALA A 395 -24.72 -27.53 12.86
CA ALA A 395 -25.78 -27.39 13.86
C ALA A 395 -27.14 -27.77 13.26
N SER A 396 -27.56 -29.02 13.43
CA SER A 396 -28.94 -29.46 13.40
C SER A 396 -29.50 -29.41 14.80
N GLY A 397 -30.25 -28.37 15.13
CA GLY A 397 -30.90 -28.26 16.44
C GLY A 397 -31.98 -27.20 16.41
N LEU A 398 -33.20 -27.66 16.31
CA LEU A 398 -34.45 -26.93 16.49
C LEU A 398 -34.38 -25.99 17.70
N ILE A 399 -34.58 -24.68 17.48
CA ILE A 399 -34.86 -23.73 18.56
C ILE A 399 -36.37 -23.59 18.63
N SER A 400 -36.92 -24.15 19.72
CA SER A 400 -38.27 -23.86 20.20
C SER A 400 -38.32 -22.52 20.92
N ASP A 401 -39.39 -21.78 20.65
CA ASP A 401 -39.83 -20.54 21.24
C ASP A 401 -39.51 -20.32 22.74
N SER A 402 -39.03 -19.13 23.05
CA SER A 402 -39.70 -18.23 24.01
C SER A 402 -38.70 -17.21 24.61
N ASN A 403 -39.17 -15.96 24.60
CA ASN A 403 -38.66 -14.77 25.29
C ASN A 403 -37.92 -13.73 24.44
N LEU A 404 -38.65 -13.14 23.48
CA LEU A 404 -38.43 -11.75 23.11
C LEU A 404 -39.30 -10.87 24.01
N PHE A 405 -38.69 -10.15 24.92
CA PHE A 405 -39.37 -9.10 25.74
C PHE A 405 -39.53 -7.86 24.87
N ILE A 406 -40.72 -7.66 24.31
CA ILE A 406 -41.10 -6.39 23.64
C ILE A 406 -41.82 -5.55 24.67
N PRO A 407 -41.35 -4.32 24.98
CA PRO A 407 -42.15 -3.39 25.83
C PRO A 407 -43.41 -3.01 25.05
N ALA A 408 -44.56 -3.17 25.68
CA ALA A 408 -45.86 -2.79 25.15
C ALA A 408 -45.88 -1.28 24.87
N GLY A 409 -46.16 -0.90 23.60
CA GLY A 409 -46.40 0.48 23.23
C GLY A 409 -45.98 0.97 21.86
N PHE A 410 -45.81 0.13 20.86
CA PHE A 410 -45.68 0.59 19.46
C PHE A 410 -46.58 -0.22 18.53
N SER A 411 -47.63 0.40 18.00
CA SER A 411 -48.44 -0.16 16.91
C SER A 411 -47.78 0.16 15.58
N ALA A 412 -47.71 -0.84 14.70
CA ALA A 412 -47.28 -0.72 13.33
C ALA A 412 -48.42 -0.10 12.49
N ASP A 413 -48.47 1.22 12.42
CA ASP A 413 -49.17 1.96 11.36
C ASP A 413 -48.85 3.45 11.47
N GLY A 414 -48.17 3.97 10.45
CA GLY A 414 -48.31 5.29 9.89
C GLY A 414 -47.84 6.52 10.65
N ASP A 415 -47.12 7.34 9.91
CA ASP A 415 -46.89 8.79 10.07
C ASP A 415 -45.76 9.23 11.01
N PHE A 416 -44.61 9.55 10.40
CA PHE A 416 -43.60 10.44 10.97
C PHE A 416 -44.01 11.91 10.76
N PRO A 417 -44.10 12.74 11.81
CA PRO A 417 -44.24 14.19 11.67
C PRO A 417 -42.90 14.79 11.24
N ALA A 418 -42.95 15.65 10.25
CA ALA A 418 -41.85 16.41 9.66
C ALA A 418 -41.52 17.65 10.53
N ASP A 419 -40.98 17.47 11.75
CA ASP A 419 -40.47 18.60 12.52
C ASP A 419 -39.43 18.12 13.55
N PHE A 420 -38.23 17.77 13.05
CA PHE A 420 -37.07 17.56 13.95
C PHE A 420 -35.79 18.11 13.32
N PHE A 421 -35.82 19.35 12.84
CA PHE A 421 -34.62 20.16 12.63
C PHE A 421 -34.84 21.47 13.38
N VAL A 422 -34.31 21.55 14.59
CA VAL A 422 -34.12 22.81 15.31
C VAL A 422 -32.62 23.09 15.36
N GLU A 423 -32.24 24.15 14.68
CA GLU A 423 -30.97 24.86 14.83
C GLU A 423 -30.63 25.10 16.31
N ARG A 424 -29.38 24.95 16.67
CA ARG A 424 -28.76 25.69 17.75
C ARG A 424 -27.51 26.40 17.24
N SER A 425 -27.69 27.65 16.91
CA SER A 425 -26.69 28.70 16.97
C SER A 425 -26.48 29.13 18.41
N SER A 426 -25.30 29.10 18.91
CA SER A 426 -24.57 30.08 19.73
C SER A 426 -23.17 29.54 20.03
#